data_dbbd7c2052b214a98bc243edee424839
#
_entry.id   dbbd7c2052b214a98bc243edee424839
#
_cell.length_a   1.000
_cell.length_b   1.000
_cell.length_c   1.000
_cell.angle_alpha   90.00
_cell.angle_beta   90.00
_cell.angle_gamma   90.00
#
_symmetry.space_group_name_H-M   'P 1'
#
loop_
_entity.id
_entity.type
_entity.pdbx_description
1 polymer ?
#
loop_
_entity_poly.entity_id
_entity_poly.type
_entity_poly.pdbx_seq_one_letter_code
_entity_poly.pdbx_strand_id
1 'polypeptide(L)'
;MTTVLFTIGCVIAAVLLSALLLTLKFHRLRIWPPPAPQTWQSYLFWPSFRAINVLCFVTAISDRTGNFLGLPLSIRIAALAILAASLSIFIYSFRVLGRDNSYCAQDGLVARGIYRWSRNPQNAMLMLVYGSLAVTADSGPTYVLCAAMMTAYGLMVLAEEPWLREAYGESYRAYCRRVPRFFNWQRAVLTVRSKLKRMSLAKLCIAPAATLADYEVLVCMAACI
;
A
#
# COMPACT_ATOMS: atom_id res chain seq x y z
N MET A 1 26.21 4.85 -13.81
CA MET A 1 25.16 5.70 -13.18
C MET A 1 24.22 4.86 -12.30
N THR A 2 23.63 3.79 -12.79
CA THR A 2 22.71 2.91 -12.04
C THR A 2 23.33 2.36 -10.76
N THR A 3 24.59 1.89 -10.79
CA THR A 3 25.29 1.38 -9.61
C THR A 3 25.41 2.42 -8.49
N VAL A 4 25.72 3.67 -8.82
CA VAL A 4 25.84 4.76 -7.83
C VAL A 4 24.47 5.04 -7.20
N LEU A 5 23.41 5.17 -8.01
CA LEU A 5 22.04 5.38 -7.53
C LEU A 5 21.59 4.23 -6.63
N PHE A 6 21.88 3.00 -7.01
CA PHE A 6 21.59 1.81 -6.23
C PHE A 6 22.31 1.81 -4.89
N THR A 7 23.63 2.09 -4.87
CA THR A 7 24.41 2.14 -3.63
C THR A 7 23.88 3.21 -2.67
N ILE A 8 23.61 4.42 -3.19
CA ILE A 8 22.97 5.48 -2.39
C ILE A 8 21.61 5.02 -1.85
N GLY A 9 20.81 4.40 -2.70
CA GLY A 9 19.51 3.85 -2.32
C GLY A 9 19.61 2.82 -1.21
N CYS A 10 20.56 1.88 -1.29
CA CYS A 10 20.80 0.88 -0.26
C CYS A 10 21.22 1.50 1.08
N VAL A 11 22.08 2.52 1.07
CA VAL A 11 22.49 3.23 2.30
C VAL A 11 21.29 3.93 2.93
N ILE A 12 20.51 4.66 2.15
CA ILE A 12 19.31 5.36 2.65
C ILE A 12 18.26 4.35 3.15
N ALA A 13 18.05 3.24 2.43
CA ALA A 13 17.16 2.17 2.86
C ALA A 13 17.60 1.56 4.20
N ALA A 14 18.89 1.29 4.36
CA ALA A 14 19.45 0.76 5.62
C ALA A 14 19.23 1.73 6.78
N VAL A 15 19.48 3.02 6.58
CA VAL A 15 19.22 4.06 7.59
C VAL A 15 17.73 4.10 7.95
N LEU A 16 16.85 4.14 6.96
CA LEU A 16 15.39 4.18 7.18
C LEU A 16 14.88 2.94 7.91
N LEU A 17 15.27 1.75 7.47
CA LEU A 17 14.86 0.48 8.09
C LEU A 17 15.37 0.37 9.53
N SER A 18 16.64 0.74 9.76
CA SER A 18 17.22 0.77 11.12
C SER A 18 16.47 1.74 12.02
N ALA A 19 16.12 2.92 11.53
CA ALA A 19 15.34 3.92 12.25
C ALA A 19 13.94 3.39 12.62
N LEU A 20 13.26 2.70 11.70
CA LEU A 20 11.96 2.08 11.98
C LEU A 20 12.05 0.92 12.96
N LEU A 21 13.06 0.06 12.85
CA LEU A 21 13.32 -1.03 13.81
C LEU A 21 13.63 -0.49 15.20
N LEU A 22 14.42 0.60 15.30
CA LEU A 22 14.69 1.28 16.57
C LEU A 22 13.40 1.86 17.17
N THR A 23 12.50 2.39 16.38
CA THR A 23 11.17 2.84 16.86
C THR A 23 10.37 1.69 17.46
N LEU A 24 10.37 0.51 16.82
CA LEU A 24 9.67 -0.67 17.34
C LEU A 24 10.28 -1.19 18.64
N LYS A 25 11.60 -1.14 18.78
CA LYS A 25 12.33 -1.58 19.97
C LYS A 25 12.24 -0.57 21.12
N PHE A 26 12.35 0.72 20.78
CA PHE A 26 12.40 1.81 21.75
C PHE A 26 11.30 2.83 21.43
N HIS A 27 10.08 2.59 21.90
CA HIS A 27 8.91 3.45 21.64
C HIS A 27 9.12 4.94 21.96
N ARG A 28 10.04 5.26 22.87
CA ARG A 28 10.41 6.65 23.21
C ARG A 28 11.11 7.39 22.07
N LEU A 29 11.83 6.69 21.17
CA LEU A 29 12.53 7.33 20.05
C LEU A 29 11.57 7.87 19.00
N ARG A 30 10.47 7.20 18.76
CA ARG A 30 9.34 7.61 17.92
C ARG A 30 9.77 8.32 16.63
N ILE A 31 10.59 7.62 15.81
CA ILE A 31 11.01 8.17 14.51
C ILE A 31 9.84 8.15 13.53
N TRP A 32 8.95 7.15 13.66
CA TRP A 32 7.66 7.09 12.96
C TRP A 32 6.53 6.68 13.91
N PRO A 33 5.38 7.38 13.90
CA PRO A 33 5.20 8.73 13.33
C PRO A 33 5.98 9.76 14.13
N PRO A 34 6.63 10.76 13.48
CA PRO A 34 7.44 11.74 14.19
C PRO A 34 6.56 12.58 15.15
N PRO A 35 7.08 12.96 16.32
CA PRO A 35 6.29 13.66 17.34
C PRO A 35 5.82 15.04 16.93
N ALA A 36 6.60 15.75 16.10
CA ALA A 36 6.25 17.06 15.55
C ALA A 36 7.05 17.37 14.27
N PRO A 37 6.59 18.30 13.41
CA PRO A 37 7.25 18.61 12.14
C PRO A 37 8.68 19.12 12.25
N GLN A 38 9.04 19.79 13.34
CA GLN A 38 10.36 20.43 13.54
C GLN A 38 11.27 19.64 14.50
N THR A 39 11.08 18.33 14.59
CA THR A 39 11.92 17.46 15.42
C THR A 39 13.01 16.81 14.59
N TRP A 40 14.11 16.38 15.24
CA TRP A 40 15.19 15.66 14.57
C TRP A 40 14.71 14.37 13.91
N GLN A 41 13.68 13.70 14.47
CA GLN A 41 13.04 12.54 13.90
C GLN A 41 12.39 12.85 12.53
N SER A 42 11.70 13.99 12.45
CA SER A 42 11.12 14.47 11.18
C SER A 42 12.20 14.78 10.14
N TYR A 43 13.31 15.40 10.57
CA TYR A 43 14.44 15.71 9.67
C TYR A 43 15.19 14.46 9.22
N LEU A 44 15.20 13.41 10.01
CA LEU A 44 15.76 12.12 9.61
C LEU A 44 14.79 11.36 8.68
N PHE A 45 13.52 11.24 9.07
CA PHE A 45 12.54 10.38 8.41
C PHE A 45 12.14 10.93 7.02
N TRP A 46 11.65 12.16 6.93
CA TRP A 46 11.05 12.66 5.71
C TRP A 46 12.03 12.79 4.53
N PRO A 47 13.25 13.32 4.68
CA PRO A 47 14.21 13.35 3.57
C PRO A 47 14.61 11.94 3.14
N SER A 48 14.93 11.05 4.08
CA SER A 48 15.31 9.66 3.77
C SER A 48 14.18 8.92 3.07
N PHE A 49 12.96 9.04 3.57
CA PHE A 49 11.77 8.43 2.99
C PHE A 49 11.47 8.96 1.58
N ARG A 50 11.56 10.27 1.35
CA ARG A 50 11.35 10.86 0.01
C ARG A 50 12.45 10.47 -0.96
N ALA A 51 13.71 10.48 -0.51
CA ALA A 51 14.86 10.14 -1.34
C ALA A 51 14.77 8.69 -1.83
N ILE A 52 14.49 7.73 -0.94
CA ILE A 52 14.37 6.32 -1.36
C ILE A 52 13.19 6.08 -2.29
N ASN A 53 12.05 6.77 -2.08
CA ASN A 53 10.92 6.72 -2.99
C ASN A 53 11.33 7.16 -4.41
N VAL A 54 12.01 8.30 -4.53
CA VAL A 54 12.52 8.80 -5.83
C VAL A 54 13.52 7.82 -6.43
N LEU A 55 14.46 7.31 -5.63
CA LEU A 55 15.49 6.39 -6.10
C LEU A 55 14.93 5.08 -6.62
N CYS A 56 13.85 4.54 -6.04
CA CYS A 56 13.19 3.35 -6.58
C CYS A 56 12.71 3.58 -8.02
N PHE A 57 12.04 4.70 -8.30
CA PHE A 57 11.55 5.02 -9.64
C PHE A 57 12.69 5.38 -10.60
N VAL A 58 13.64 6.18 -10.16
CA VAL A 58 14.80 6.57 -10.99
C VAL A 58 15.64 5.34 -11.36
N THR A 59 15.89 4.42 -10.42
CA THR A 59 16.61 3.18 -10.68
C THR A 59 15.84 2.29 -11.65
N ALA A 60 14.52 2.15 -11.48
CA ALA A 60 13.66 1.38 -12.37
C ALA A 60 13.68 1.90 -13.82
N ILE A 61 13.74 3.22 -14.01
CA ILE A 61 13.79 3.85 -15.34
C ILE A 61 15.21 3.82 -15.92
N SER A 62 16.24 3.98 -15.09
CA SER A 62 17.64 4.10 -15.51
C SER A 62 18.29 2.77 -15.80
N ASP A 63 17.81 1.68 -15.22
CA ASP A 63 18.36 0.34 -15.46
C ASP A 63 17.77 -0.26 -16.74
N ARG A 64 18.53 -0.10 -17.82
CA ARG A 64 18.16 -0.62 -19.14
C ARG A 64 18.42 -2.13 -19.30
N THR A 65 19.02 -2.77 -18.31
CA THR A 65 19.30 -4.22 -18.37
C THR A 65 18.04 -5.07 -18.21
N GLY A 66 16.95 -4.52 -17.67
CA GLY A 66 15.56 -4.95 -17.52
C GLY A 66 15.18 -6.38 -17.93
N ASN A 67 16.00 -7.38 -17.54
CA ASN A 67 15.80 -8.80 -17.84
C ASN A 67 16.44 -9.67 -16.76
N PHE A 68 16.35 -9.24 -15.51
CA PHE A 68 17.01 -9.92 -14.39
C PHE A 68 16.42 -11.32 -14.13
N LEU A 69 15.11 -11.45 -14.16
CA LEU A 69 14.40 -12.72 -14.05
C LEU A 69 13.95 -13.29 -15.40
N GLY A 70 14.14 -12.55 -16.50
CA GLY A 70 13.67 -12.95 -17.82
C GLY A 70 12.16 -12.95 -17.95
N LEU A 71 11.47 -12.04 -17.27
CA LEU A 71 10.01 -12.02 -17.25
C LEU A 71 9.44 -11.66 -18.62
N PRO A 72 8.44 -12.43 -19.13
CA PRO A 72 7.80 -12.14 -20.39
C PRO A 72 7.08 -10.78 -20.34
N LEU A 73 7.02 -10.12 -21.51
CA LEU A 73 6.44 -8.78 -21.66
C LEU A 73 5.00 -8.71 -21.15
N SER A 74 4.21 -9.77 -21.33
CA SER A 74 2.83 -9.87 -20.83
C SER A 74 2.73 -9.72 -19.32
N ILE A 75 3.63 -10.34 -18.55
CA ILE A 75 3.68 -10.22 -17.09
C ILE A 75 4.08 -8.79 -16.70
N ARG A 76 5.03 -8.18 -17.40
CA ARG A 76 5.48 -6.81 -17.13
C ARG A 76 4.37 -5.79 -17.43
N ILE A 77 3.61 -5.99 -18.50
CA ILE A 77 2.43 -5.15 -18.82
C ILE A 77 1.34 -5.32 -17.76
N ALA A 78 1.05 -6.55 -17.34
CA ALA A 78 0.09 -6.81 -16.26
C ALA A 78 0.52 -6.12 -14.95
N ALA A 79 1.81 -6.20 -14.60
CA ALA A 79 2.36 -5.52 -13.44
C ALA A 79 2.22 -3.99 -13.54
N LEU A 80 2.44 -3.40 -14.73
CA LEU A 80 2.23 -1.97 -14.96
C LEU A 80 0.76 -1.57 -14.77
N ALA A 81 -0.18 -2.39 -15.20
CA ALA A 81 -1.60 -2.16 -14.98
C ALA A 81 -1.96 -2.22 -13.47
N ILE A 82 -1.40 -3.20 -12.73
CA ILE A 82 -1.56 -3.29 -11.27
C ILE A 82 -0.96 -2.06 -10.58
N LEU A 83 0.21 -1.59 -11.02
CA LEU A 83 0.84 -0.37 -10.51
C LEU A 83 -0.09 0.83 -10.65
N ALA A 84 -0.62 1.06 -11.85
CA ALA A 84 -1.53 2.16 -12.13
C ALA A 84 -2.82 2.09 -11.29
N ALA A 85 -3.42 0.90 -11.18
CA ALA A 85 -4.60 0.67 -10.36
C ALA A 85 -4.32 0.92 -8.87
N SER A 86 -3.21 0.38 -8.34
CA SER A 86 -2.80 0.57 -6.94
C SER A 86 -2.53 2.03 -6.61
N LEU A 87 -1.88 2.77 -7.52
CA LEU A 87 -1.64 4.20 -7.36
C LEU A 87 -2.96 5.00 -7.34
N SER A 88 -3.92 4.64 -8.19
CA SER A 88 -5.24 5.27 -8.21
C SER A 88 -6.00 5.04 -6.89
N ILE A 89 -5.96 3.81 -6.35
CA ILE A 89 -6.57 3.48 -5.06
C ILE A 89 -5.83 4.18 -3.91
N PHE A 90 -4.51 4.30 -3.97
CA PHE A 90 -3.71 5.07 -3.02
C PHE A 90 -4.15 6.54 -2.99
N ILE A 91 -4.27 7.19 -4.16
CA ILE A 91 -4.72 8.59 -4.27
C ILE A 91 -6.14 8.74 -3.70
N TYR A 92 -7.03 7.80 -3.99
CA TYR A 92 -8.37 7.80 -3.40
C TYR A 92 -8.33 7.65 -1.87
N SER A 93 -7.54 6.72 -1.35
CA SER A 93 -7.41 6.51 0.09
C SER A 93 -6.80 7.72 0.81
N PHE A 94 -5.83 8.40 0.18
CA PHE A 94 -5.25 9.64 0.67
C PHE A 94 -6.29 10.77 0.78
N ARG A 95 -7.15 10.91 -0.24
CA ARG A 95 -8.26 11.88 -0.21
C ARG A 95 -9.29 11.59 0.87
N VAL A 96 -9.60 10.29 1.11
CA VAL A 96 -10.56 9.86 2.16
C VAL A 96 -10.00 10.10 3.56
N LEU A 97 -8.70 9.84 3.78
CA LEU A 97 -8.03 10.07 5.07
C LEU A 97 -7.87 11.56 5.37
N GLY A 98 -7.65 12.35 4.36
CA GLY A 98 -7.28 13.75 4.46
C GLY A 98 -5.77 13.95 4.62
N ARG A 99 -5.32 15.15 4.28
CA ARG A 99 -3.90 15.50 4.31
C ARG A 99 -3.31 15.41 5.72
N ASP A 100 -4.00 16.00 6.69
CA ASP A 100 -3.49 16.14 8.05
C ASP A 100 -3.31 14.78 8.72
N ASN A 101 -4.30 13.90 8.66
CA ASN A 101 -4.18 12.52 9.14
C ASN A 101 -3.12 11.71 8.37
N SER A 102 -2.93 11.94 7.07
CA SER A 102 -1.88 11.27 6.28
C SER A 102 -0.47 11.67 6.70
N TYR A 103 -0.32 12.85 7.31
CA TYR A 103 0.93 13.32 7.92
C TYR A 103 0.95 13.16 9.45
N CYS A 104 0.11 12.27 9.98
CA CYS A 104 0.04 11.92 11.41
C CYS A 104 -0.41 13.05 12.34
N ALA A 105 -1.17 14.03 11.83
CA ALA A 105 -1.92 14.95 12.67
C ALA A 105 -3.15 14.23 13.26
N GLN A 106 -3.57 14.63 14.45
CA GLN A 106 -4.73 14.04 15.16
C GLN A 106 -6.03 14.76 14.75
N ASP A 107 -6.43 14.64 13.48
CA ASP A 107 -7.68 15.24 12.95
C ASP A 107 -8.88 14.25 12.99
N GLY A 108 -8.88 13.35 13.98
CA GLY A 108 -9.94 12.37 14.21
C GLY A 108 -9.73 11.02 13.53
N LEU A 109 -10.38 9.99 14.11
CA LEU A 109 -10.29 8.62 13.59
C LEU A 109 -11.18 8.44 12.36
N VAL A 110 -10.56 8.20 11.20
CA VAL A 110 -11.26 7.94 9.94
C VAL A 110 -11.55 6.45 9.79
N ALA A 111 -12.84 6.09 9.83
CA ALA A 111 -13.33 4.70 9.66
C ALA A 111 -14.35 4.58 8.50
N ARG A 112 -14.30 5.50 7.51
CA ARG A 112 -15.22 5.57 6.37
C ARG A 112 -14.52 5.21 5.04
N GLY A 113 -15.29 5.07 3.98
CA GLY A 113 -14.76 4.75 2.65
C GLY A 113 -13.97 3.44 2.66
N ILE A 114 -12.79 3.43 2.06
CA ILE A 114 -11.89 2.27 1.99
C ILE A 114 -11.37 1.83 3.37
N TYR A 115 -11.35 2.74 4.38
CA TYR A 115 -10.96 2.43 5.76
C TYR A 115 -11.96 1.54 6.51
N ARG A 116 -13.12 1.24 5.92
CA ARG A 116 -14.05 0.20 6.40
C ARG A 116 -13.56 -1.23 6.09
N TRP A 117 -12.65 -1.39 5.13
CA TRP A 117 -12.17 -2.67 4.63
C TRP A 117 -10.74 -2.98 5.09
N SER A 118 -9.93 -1.96 5.28
CA SER A 118 -8.55 -2.04 5.74
C SER A 118 -8.26 -0.86 6.66
N ARG A 119 -7.45 -1.09 7.73
CA ARG A 119 -6.97 0.01 8.57
C ARG A 119 -5.83 0.78 7.93
N ASN A 120 -5.09 0.15 7.01
CA ASN A 120 -3.91 0.71 6.34
C ASN A 120 -4.00 0.58 4.81
N PRO A 121 -5.06 1.10 4.16
CA PRO A 121 -5.21 0.94 2.72
C PRO A 121 -4.13 1.67 1.93
N GLN A 122 -3.64 2.83 2.42
CA GLN A 122 -2.54 3.56 1.79
C GLN A 122 -1.27 2.73 1.74
N ASN A 123 -0.84 2.18 2.90
CA ASN A 123 0.38 1.38 2.98
C ASN A 123 0.26 0.09 2.16
N ALA A 124 -0.91 -0.57 2.18
CA ALA A 124 -1.16 -1.76 1.37
C ALA A 124 -1.03 -1.47 -0.14
N MET A 125 -1.62 -0.37 -0.61
CA MET A 125 -1.52 0.02 -2.02
C MET A 125 -0.10 0.42 -2.41
N LEU A 126 0.63 1.13 -1.56
CA LEU A 126 2.04 1.47 -1.81
C LEU A 126 2.94 0.22 -1.85
N MET A 127 2.70 -0.78 -1.01
CA MET A 127 3.40 -2.06 -1.12
C MET A 127 3.13 -2.73 -2.49
N LEU A 128 1.89 -2.69 -2.99
CA LEU A 128 1.57 -3.18 -4.33
C LEU A 128 2.22 -2.34 -5.44
N VAL A 129 2.29 -1.02 -5.29
CA VAL A 129 3.01 -0.14 -6.23
C VAL A 129 4.47 -0.55 -6.35
N TYR A 130 5.18 -0.76 -5.23
CA TYR A 130 6.59 -1.15 -5.26
C TYR A 130 6.80 -2.58 -5.76
N GLY A 131 5.94 -3.53 -5.37
CA GLY A 131 6.00 -4.88 -5.90
C GLY A 131 5.78 -4.91 -7.43
N SER A 132 4.78 -4.17 -7.90
CA SER A 132 4.50 -4.05 -9.34
C SER A 132 5.58 -3.30 -10.10
N LEU A 133 6.18 -2.25 -9.50
CA LEU A 133 7.31 -1.52 -10.09
C LEU A 133 8.51 -2.45 -10.30
N ALA A 134 8.84 -3.28 -9.30
CA ALA A 134 9.92 -4.24 -9.38
C ALA A 134 9.72 -5.24 -10.53
N VAL A 135 8.52 -5.81 -10.65
CA VAL A 135 8.16 -6.74 -11.74
C VAL A 135 8.16 -6.03 -13.10
N THR A 136 7.65 -4.80 -13.18
CA THR A 136 7.61 -4.02 -14.43
C THR A 136 9.03 -3.70 -14.92
N ALA A 137 9.92 -3.30 -14.05
CA ALA A 137 11.30 -2.97 -14.39
C ALA A 137 12.13 -4.23 -14.69
N ASP A 138 11.87 -5.33 -14.00
CA ASP A 138 12.64 -6.59 -14.06
C ASP A 138 14.15 -6.36 -13.89
N SER A 139 14.52 -5.57 -12.89
CA SER A 139 15.88 -5.11 -12.62
C SER A 139 16.31 -5.51 -11.21
N GLY A 140 17.50 -6.15 -11.08
CA GLY A 140 18.02 -6.59 -9.78
C GLY A 140 18.12 -5.46 -8.75
N PRO A 141 18.74 -4.32 -9.06
CA PRO A 141 18.74 -3.13 -8.20
C PRO A 141 17.35 -2.67 -7.79
N THR A 142 16.39 -2.65 -8.72
CA THR A 142 15.00 -2.23 -8.44
C THR A 142 14.29 -3.21 -7.51
N TYR A 143 14.49 -4.53 -7.69
CA TYR A 143 13.94 -5.53 -6.76
C TYR A 143 14.39 -5.29 -5.32
N VAL A 144 15.69 -5.03 -5.11
CA VAL A 144 16.24 -4.81 -3.76
C VAL A 144 15.65 -3.55 -3.13
N LEU A 145 15.65 -2.42 -3.85
CA LEU A 145 15.12 -1.16 -3.32
C LEU A 145 13.61 -1.22 -3.06
N CYS A 146 12.86 -1.84 -3.96
CA CYS A 146 11.42 -2.02 -3.79
C CYS A 146 11.09 -2.96 -2.62
N ALA A 147 11.85 -4.04 -2.42
CA ALA A 147 11.69 -4.93 -1.27
C ALA A 147 11.98 -4.19 0.05
N ALA A 148 13.00 -3.34 0.08
CA ALA A 148 13.29 -2.49 1.24
C ALA A 148 12.14 -1.51 1.52
N MET A 149 11.54 -0.91 0.49
CA MET A 149 10.39 -0.02 0.65
C MET A 149 9.13 -0.76 1.12
N MET A 150 8.84 -1.93 0.57
CA MET A 150 7.72 -2.76 1.05
C MET A 150 7.89 -3.12 2.53
N THR A 151 9.11 -3.47 2.93
CA THR A 151 9.45 -3.73 4.33
C THR A 151 9.26 -2.47 5.19
N ALA A 152 9.72 -1.31 4.72
CA ALA A 152 9.54 -0.04 5.42
C ALA A 152 8.06 0.28 5.66
N TYR A 153 7.19 0.13 4.64
CA TYR A 153 5.73 0.34 4.82
C TYR A 153 5.13 -0.65 5.83
N GLY A 154 5.57 -1.91 5.83
CA GLY A 154 5.15 -2.88 6.85
C GLY A 154 5.54 -2.46 8.27
N LEU A 155 6.80 -2.03 8.46
CA LEU A 155 7.31 -1.55 9.74
C LEU A 155 6.62 -0.25 10.19
N MET A 156 6.33 0.67 9.27
CA MET A 156 5.57 1.90 9.56
C MET A 156 4.20 1.58 10.16
N VAL A 157 3.47 0.63 9.57
CA VAL A 157 2.16 0.19 10.11
C VAL A 157 2.31 -0.36 11.53
N LEU A 158 3.34 -1.15 11.79
CA LEU A 158 3.58 -1.70 13.13
C LEU A 158 3.97 -0.63 14.14
N ALA A 159 4.78 0.36 13.74
CA ALA A 159 5.22 1.45 14.60
C ALA A 159 4.10 2.47 14.91
N GLU A 160 3.14 2.64 13.98
CA GLU A 160 2.02 3.58 14.10
C GLU A 160 0.90 3.07 15.03
N GLU A 161 0.67 1.75 15.07
CA GLU A 161 -0.44 1.18 15.85
C GLU A 161 -0.41 1.49 17.37
N PRO A 162 0.74 1.43 18.06
CA PRO A 162 0.80 1.83 19.48
C PRO A 162 0.39 3.29 19.69
N TRP A 163 0.90 4.18 18.85
CA TRP A 163 0.56 5.60 18.89
C TRP A 163 -0.93 5.86 18.64
N LEU A 164 -1.54 5.18 17.64
CA LEU A 164 -2.98 5.30 17.39
C LEU A 164 -3.82 4.81 18.57
N ARG A 165 -3.35 3.78 19.31
CA ARG A 165 -4.02 3.29 20.52
C ARG A 165 -3.95 4.31 21.66
N GLU A 166 -2.85 5.04 21.79
CA GLU A 166 -2.70 6.13 22.75
C GLU A 166 -3.57 7.34 22.36
N ALA A 167 -3.52 7.74 21.08
CA ALA A 167 -4.20 8.92 20.59
C ALA A 167 -5.73 8.81 20.61
N TYR A 168 -6.28 7.63 20.25
CA TYR A 168 -7.72 7.42 20.06
C TYR A 168 -8.36 6.44 21.05
N GLY A 169 -7.59 5.83 21.94
CA GLY A 169 -8.07 5.00 23.04
C GLY A 169 -9.01 3.88 22.63
N GLU A 170 -10.17 3.79 23.29
CA GLU A 170 -11.15 2.72 23.05
C GLU A 170 -11.81 2.81 21.68
N SER A 171 -11.94 3.99 21.09
CA SER A 171 -12.46 4.17 19.72
C SER A 171 -11.59 3.42 18.69
N TYR A 172 -10.26 3.52 18.82
CA TYR A 172 -9.34 2.77 17.94
C TYR A 172 -9.37 1.27 18.22
N ARG A 173 -9.48 0.84 19.50
CA ARG A 173 -9.61 -0.58 19.85
C ARG A 173 -10.87 -1.18 19.26
N ALA A 174 -12.01 -0.48 19.34
CA ALA A 174 -13.28 -0.89 18.74
C ALA A 174 -13.17 -0.97 17.19
N TYR A 175 -12.46 -0.06 16.57
CA TYR A 175 -12.15 -0.10 15.15
C TYR A 175 -11.29 -1.31 14.77
N CYS A 176 -10.25 -1.61 15.54
CA CYS A 176 -9.39 -2.79 15.33
C CYS A 176 -10.14 -4.12 15.41
N ARG A 177 -11.16 -4.23 16.29
CA ARG A 177 -11.99 -5.44 16.39
C ARG A 177 -12.84 -5.69 15.13
N ARG A 178 -13.19 -4.63 14.39
CA ARG A 178 -14.09 -4.70 13.22
C ARG A 178 -13.35 -4.72 11.89
N VAL A 179 -12.20 -4.05 11.79
CA VAL A 179 -11.48 -3.85 10.55
C VAL A 179 -10.08 -4.46 10.66
N PRO A 180 -9.65 -5.30 9.71
CA PRO A 180 -8.32 -5.91 9.72
C PRO A 180 -7.22 -4.88 9.45
N ARG A 181 -5.95 -5.23 9.81
CA ARG A 181 -4.77 -4.39 9.57
C ARG A 181 -4.56 -4.11 8.08
N PHE A 182 -4.62 -5.17 7.28
CA PHE A 182 -4.61 -5.12 5.83
C PHE A 182 -5.93 -5.68 5.30
N PHE A 183 -5.98 -6.19 4.09
CA PHE A 183 -7.20 -6.73 3.50
C PHE A 183 -7.65 -8.02 4.17
N ASN A 184 -8.94 -8.13 4.49
CA ASN A 184 -9.57 -9.40 4.83
C ASN A 184 -10.20 -9.99 3.56
N TRP A 185 -9.43 -10.79 2.84
CA TRP A 185 -9.86 -11.44 1.61
C TRP A 185 -11.13 -12.27 1.77
N GLN A 186 -11.27 -12.97 2.90
CA GLN A 186 -12.46 -13.78 3.17
C GLN A 186 -13.74 -12.94 3.23
N ARG A 187 -13.70 -11.77 3.89
CA ARG A 187 -14.83 -10.83 3.92
C ARG A 187 -15.11 -10.21 2.56
N ALA A 188 -14.09 -9.88 1.79
CA ALA A 188 -14.25 -9.36 0.43
C ALA A 188 -14.98 -10.36 -0.46
N VAL A 189 -14.54 -11.61 -0.49
CA VAL A 189 -15.19 -12.70 -1.24
C VAL A 189 -16.63 -12.93 -0.80
N LEU A 190 -16.91 -12.95 0.51
CA LEU A 190 -18.26 -13.13 1.02
C LEU A 190 -19.19 -11.97 0.64
N THR A 191 -18.68 -10.74 0.64
CA THR A 191 -19.45 -9.55 0.26
C THR A 191 -19.75 -9.55 -1.24
N VAL A 192 -18.79 -9.91 -2.08
CA VAL A 192 -18.98 -10.05 -3.53
C VAL A 192 -20.01 -11.16 -3.81
N ARG A 193 -19.84 -12.33 -3.19
CA ARG A 193 -20.81 -13.45 -3.32
C ARG A 193 -22.23 -13.05 -2.89
N SER A 194 -22.38 -12.33 -1.78
CA SER A 194 -23.69 -11.88 -1.31
C SER A 194 -24.33 -10.85 -2.24
N LYS A 195 -23.54 -9.93 -2.81
CA LYS A 195 -24.02 -8.99 -3.83
C LYS A 195 -24.43 -9.69 -5.12
N LEU A 196 -23.60 -10.60 -5.63
CA LEU A 196 -23.93 -11.41 -6.81
C LEU A 196 -25.20 -12.22 -6.61
N LYS A 197 -25.37 -12.85 -5.44
CA LYS A 197 -26.60 -13.59 -5.10
C LYS A 197 -27.84 -12.68 -5.06
N ARG A 198 -27.71 -11.46 -4.50
CA ARG A 198 -28.81 -10.46 -4.50
C ARG A 198 -29.14 -9.96 -5.90
N MET A 199 -28.13 -9.71 -6.74
CA MET A 199 -28.32 -9.30 -8.14
C MET A 199 -28.94 -10.41 -8.98
N SER A 200 -28.56 -11.69 -8.77
CA SER A 200 -29.15 -12.86 -9.41
C SER A 200 -30.62 -13.02 -9.01
N LEU A 201 -30.94 -12.89 -7.72
CA LEU A 201 -32.32 -12.95 -7.24
C LEU A 201 -33.17 -11.77 -7.74
N ALA A 202 -32.61 -10.56 -7.79
CA ALA A 202 -33.31 -9.39 -8.35
C ALA A 202 -33.58 -9.54 -9.87
N LYS A 203 -32.63 -10.15 -10.62
CA LYS A 203 -32.83 -10.45 -12.04
C LYS A 203 -33.86 -11.57 -12.25
N LEU A 204 -33.95 -12.55 -11.39
CA LEU A 204 -34.98 -13.60 -11.46
C LEU A 204 -36.41 -13.04 -11.21
N CYS A 205 -36.51 -11.95 -10.43
CA CYS A 205 -37.78 -11.31 -10.16
C CYS A 205 -38.23 -10.30 -11.24
N ILE A 206 -37.39 -9.92 -12.20
CA ILE A 206 -37.64 -8.80 -13.13
C ILE A 206 -37.52 -9.23 -14.62
N ALA A 207 -37.14 -10.46 -14.96
CA ALA A 207 -36.86 -10.80 -16.36
C ALA A 207 -37.97 -11.53 -17.09
N PRO A 208 -38.29 -11.06 -18.34
CA PRO A 208 -38.21 -11.99 -19.47
C PRO A 208 -36.93 -11.73 -20.29
N ALA A 209 -36.19 -12.82 -20.51
CA ALA A 209 -35.18 -13.02 -21.56
C ALA A 209 -34.26 -11.84 -21.98
N ALA A 210 -33.09 -11.77 -21.36
CA ALA A 210 -31.93 -11.13 -21.99
C ALA A 210 -30.64 -11.92 -21.63
N THR A 211 -29.85 -12.13 -22.63
CA THR A 211 -28.83 -13.11 -22.90
C THR A 211 -27.66 -13.25 -21.92
N LEU A 212 -27.15 -14.49 -21.85
CA LEU A 212 -26.00 -15.02 -21.10
C LEU A 212 -24.63 -14.33 -21.34
N ALA A 213 -24.53 -13.40 -22.27
CA ALA A 213 -23.24 -12.77 -22.65
C ALA A 213 -22.68 -11.79 -21.61
N ASP A 214 -23.51 -11.22 -20.73
CA ASP A 214 -23.07 -10.22 -19.76
C ASP A 214 -22.49 -10.82 -18.45
N TYR A 215 -22.56 -12.13 -18.28
CA TYR A 215 -22.11 -12.81 -17.08
C TYR A 215 -20.59 -13.09 -17.04
N GLU A 216 -19.98 -13.31 -18.21
CA GLU A 216 -18.56 -13.68 -18.27
C GLU A 216 -17.63 -12.50 -17.96
N VAL A 217 -18.00 -11.29 -18.33
CA VAL A 217 -17.20 -10.07 -18.10
C VAL A 217 -17.11 -9.72 -16.60
N LEU A 218 -18.19 -9.93 -15.85
CA LEU A 218 -18.21 -9.63 -14.40
C LEU A 218 -17.47 -10.68 -13.57
N VAL A 219 -17.41 -11.93 -14.03
CA VAL A 219 -16.67 -13.02 -13.37
C VAL A 219 -15.15 -12.85 -13.60
N CYS A 220 -14.72 -12.41 -14.78
CA CYS A 220 -13.32 -12.10 -15.06
C CYS A 220 -12.80 -10.91 -14.24
N MET A 221 -13.58 -9.85 -14.05
CA MET A 221 -13.17 -8.72 -13.21
C MET A 221 -13.08 -9.04 -11.72
N ALA A 222 -13.87 -9.99 -11.22
CA ALA A 222 -13.82 -10.44 -9.83
C ALA A 222 -12.70 -11.46 -9.55
N ALA A 223 -12.12 -12.07 -10.58
CA ALA A 223 -10.99 -12.99 -10.47
C ALA A 223 -9.62 -12.29 -10.57
N CYS A 224 -9.59 -11.03 -11.02
CA CYS A 224 -8.38 -10.21 -11.16
C CYS A 224 -8.22 -9.13 -10.07
N ILE A 225 -9.14 -9.03 -9.11
CA ILE A 225 -9.07 -8.18 -7.92
C ILE A 225 -9.09 -9.09 -6.68
#